data_8e7d01dd9865760b2a8b105f726a5397
#
_entry.id   8e7d01dd9865760b2a8b105f726a5397
#
_cell.length_a   1.000
_cell.length_b   1.000
_cell.length_c   1.000
_cell.angle_alpha   90.00
_cell.angle_beta   90.00
_cell.angle_gamma   90.00
#
_symmetry.space_group_name_H-M   'P 1'
#
loop_
_entity.id
_entity.type
_entity.pdbx_description
1 polymer ?
#
loop_
_entity_poly.entity_id
_entity_poly.type
_entity_poly.pdbx_seq_one_letter_code
_entity_poly.pdbx_strand_id
1 'polypeptide(L)'
;MMSARKDEAMGPAIDTYDAIVVGAGLAGLSAAFDLAEYGLRVLVLERDPQVGGRTSSWIANGTNVESGIHKFVGFYSEYKNFLERAGLNLDDVFIYQDEIEIRVAEGGANNYRPRKQRRSGRFGVSGLHRPLMTIGGALGNSELLSWRDKWQLVRFVIAGTVQYLRDPLSLDRLSIAEYARQHGVSENVIYTVIWTFSSGLFFLSPERYSAYPFFALTWAGIKGSFSSRIAIFRGGMTEVMAGPIADAIVRRGGEVRTGVMVDRILFEEGKAVGVGVGEHLFRAPRIVLATTIAPAKAIVEASENVPHDAELEKLRVLPDMSGVTVQLELDSPALSDDHVIFGANSILGTFGEQSHTTFPDSKGRISTFLTPTEPYIDMEDAEIVAAVVADLKRQGVDVAGRVINSAVVRHASEFYLLEPGSEELRPFQRTSIPGLALAGDYTRQSHICSMEGAVVSGRRAAKQLTQA
;
A
#
# COMPACT_ATOMS: atom_id res chain seq x y z
N MET A 1 -12.68 -42.37 -52.87
CA MET A 1 -13.59 -41.51 -52.06
C MET A 1 -13.05 -41.46 -50.66
N MET A 2 -12.20 -40.48 -50.37
CA MET A 2 -11.72 -40.17 -49.00
C MET A 2 -12.66 -39.14 -48.40
N SER A 3 -13.35 -39.51 -47.32
CA SER A 3 -14.22 -38.65 -46.54
C SER A 3 -13.36 -37.67 -45.75
N ALA A 4 -13.43 -36.38 -46.07
CA ALA A 4 -12.89 -35.32 -45.26
C ALA A 4 -13.71 -35.25 -43.93
N ARG A 5 -13.07 -35.57 -42.82
CA ARG A 5 -13.61 -35.22 -41.50
C ARG A 5 -13.62 -33.70 -41.43
N LYS A 6 -14.80 -33.13 -41.23
CA LYS A 6 -14.96 -31.76 -40.81
C LYS A 6 -14.32 -31.64 -39.42
N ASP A 7 -13.31 -30.77 -39.29
CA ASP A 7 -12.88 -30.25 -38.00
C ASP A 7 -14.07 -29.50 -37.40
N GLU A 8 -14.76 -30.12 -36.45
CA GLU A 8 -15.66 -29.40 -35.55
C GLU A 8 -14.78 -28.45 -34.74
N ALA A 9 -14.95 -27.16 -34.97
CA ALA A 9 -14.36 -26.13 -34.11
C ALA A 9 -14.81 -26.41 -32.70
N MET A 10 -13.90 -26.90 -31.84
CA MET A 10 -14.12 -27.00 -30.40
C MET A 10 -14.45 -25.57 -29.91
N GLY A 11 -15.63 -25.42 -29.37
CA GLY A 11 -16.00 -24.16 -28.69
C GLY A 11 -14.99 -23.77 -27.61
N PRO A 12 -14.99 -22.52 -27.17
CA PRO A 12 -14.02 -22.05 -26.17
C PRO A 12 -14.02 -22.97 -24.95
N ALA A 13 -12.82 -23.35 -24.50
CA ALA A 13 -12.67 -24.16 -23.29
C ALA A 13 -13.28 -23.41 -22.08
N ILE A 14 -14.20 -24.09 -21.39
CA ILE A 14 -14.93 -23.52 -20.23
C ILE A 14 -14.49 -24.25 -18.97
N ASP A 15 -13.77 -23.57 -18.10
CA ASP A 15 -13.42 -24.05 -16.77
C ASP A 15 -14.42 -23.51 -15.73
N THR A 16 -14.90 -24.37 -14.83
CA THR A 16 -15.89 -23.99 -13.80
C THR A 16 -15.31 -24.07 -12.39
N TYR A 17 -15.61 -23.05 -11.58
CA TYR A 17 -15.20 -22.91 -10.19
C TYR A 17 -16.38 -22.46 -9.33
N ASP A 18 -16.24 -22.51 -7.98
CA ASP A 18 -17.24 -21.94 -7.07
C ASP A 18 -17.05 -20.43 -6.90
N ALA A 19 -15.79 -19.97 -7.03
CA ALA A 19 -15.46 -18.55 -6.99
C ALA A 19 -14.20 -18.26 -7.84
N ILE A 20 -14.15 -17.06 -8.42
CA ILE A 20 -12.97 -16.53 -9.11
C ILE A 20 -12.55 -15.23 -8.45
N VAL A 21 -11.26 -15.09 -8.18
CA VAL A 21 -10.63 -13.86 -7.66
C VAL A 21 -9.69 -13.31 -8.72
N VAL A 22 -9.91 -12.08 -9.14
CA VAL A 22 -9.10 -11.38 -10.14
C VAL A 22 -8.09 -10.50 -9.43
N GLY A 23 -6.81 -10.87 -9.52
CA GLY A 23 -5.66 -10.24 -8.86
C GLY A 23 -5.21 -10.96 -7.60
N ALA A 24 -3.91 -11.26 -7.51
CA ALA A 24 -3.25 -11.91 -6.39
C ALA A 24 -2.45 -10.94 -5.49
N GLY A 25 -2.90 -9.68 -5.38
CA GLY A 25 -2.46 -8.78 -4.32
C GLY A 25 -3.05 -9.19 -2.96
N LEU A 26 -2.67 -8.52 -1.87
CA LEU A 26 -3.14 -8.86 -0.51
C LEU A 26 -4.66 -8.93 -0.38
N ALA A 27 -5.39 -8.05 -1.07
CA ALA A 27 -6.86 -8.08 -1.05
C ALA A 27 -7.42 -9.35 -1.69
N GLY A 28 -6.89 -9.72 -2.87
CA GLY A 28 -7.30 -10.93 -3.57
C GLY A 28 -6.89 -12.21 -2.84
N LEU A 29 -5.64 -12.27 -2.34
CA LEU A 29 -5.17 -13.41 -1.55
C LEU A 29 -6.00 -13.58 -0.26
N SER A 30 -6.37 -12.47 0.40
CA SER A 30 -7.22 -12.53 1.59
C SER A 30 -8.64 -13.01 1.28
N ALA A 31 -9.23 -12.53 0.16
CA ALA A 31 -10.54 -13.00 -0.28
C ALA A 31 -10.52 -14.49 -0.67
N ALA A 32 -9.52 -14.88 -1.46
CA ALA A 32 -9.37 -16.27 -1.91
C ALA A 32 -9.14 -17.24 -0.75
N PHE A 33 -8.33 -16.85 0.23
CA PHE A 33 -8.08 -17.65 1.42
C PHE A 33 -9.37 -17.87 2.22
N ASP A 34 -10.13 -16.82 2.51
CA ASP A 34 -11.40 -16.95 3.24
C ASP A 34 -12.42 -17.78 2.45
N LEU A 35 -12.54 -17.59 1.12
CA LEU A 35 -13.42 -18.40 0.27
C LEU A 35 -13.01 -19.88 0.27
N ALA A 36 -11.71 -20.17 0.17
CA ALA A 36 -11.20 -21.55 0.25
C ALA A 36 -11.42 -22.18 1.64
N GLU A 37 -11.31 -21.39 2.71
CA GLU A 37 -11.61 -21.84 4.08
C GLU A 37 -13.09 -22.16 4.29
N TYR A 38 -14.00 -21.52 3.52
CA TYR A 38 -15.42 -21.92 3.44
C TYR A 38 -15.65 -23.21 2.62
N GLY A 39 -14.58 -23.82 2.09
CA GLY A 39 -14.65 -25.07 1.32
C GLY A 39 -15.01 -24.88 -0.15
N LEU A 40 -14.91 -23.66 -0.69
CA LEU A 40 -15.16 -23.36 -2.08
C LEU A 40 -13.93 -23.68 -2.95
N ARG A 41 -14.15 -24.20 -4.15
CA ARG A 41 -13.11 -24.33 -5.18
C ARG A 41 -12.85 -22.96 -5.80
N VAL A 42 -11.78 -22.30 -5.36
CA VAL A 42 -11.41 -20.93 -5.75
C VAL A 42 -10.35 -20.94 -6.82
N LEU A 43 -10.51 -20.13 -7.86
CA LEU A 43 -9.47 -19.80 -8.82
C LEU A 43 -9.01 -18.36 -8.61
N VAL A 44 -7.71 -18.15 -8.42
CA VAL A 44 -7.07 -16.83 -8.41
C VAL A 44 -6.35 -16.64 -9.75
N LEU A 45 -6.61 -15.52 -10.43
CA LEU A 45 -5.97 -15.15 -11.69
C LEU A 45 -5.15 -13.88 -11.48
N GLU A 46 -3.84 -13.95 -11.76
CA GLU A 46 -2.89 -12.86 -11.62
C GLU A 46 -2.16 -12.60 -12.94
N ARG A 47 -2.10 -11.34 -13.38
CA ARG A 47 -1.43 -10.93 -14.62
C ARG A 47 0.09 -11.06 -14.57
N ASP A 48 0.68 -10.75 -13.39
CA ASP A 48 2.12 -10.75 -13.21
C ASP A 48 2.65 -12.20 -12.99
N PRO A 49 3.93 -12.47 -13.24
CA PRO A 49 4.50 -13.80 -13.04
C PRO A 49 4.62 -14.18 -11.55
N GLN A 50 4.47 -13.24 -10.64
CA GLN A 50 4.52 -13.45 -9.19
C GLN A 50 3.28 -12.91 -8.48
N VAL A 51 2.91 -13.51 -7.36
CA VAL A 51 1.87 -13.04 -6.46
C VAL A 51 2.36 -11.89 -5.58
N GLY A 52 1.44 -11.10 -5.02
CA GLY A 52 1.73 -10.04 -4.06
C GLY A 52 1.28 -8.66 -4.55
N GLY A 53 1.17 -8.44 -5.86
CA GLY A 53 0.81 -7.15 -6.43
C GLY A 53 1.74 -6.04 -5.94
N ARG A 54 1.21 -4.96 -5.34
CA ARG A 54 2.03 -3.87 -4.78
C ARG A 54 2.89 -4.27 -3.57
N THR A 55 2.71 -5.47 -3.03
CA THR A 55 3.58 -6.08 -2.01
C THR A 55 4.40 -7.24 -2.58
N SER A 56 4.75 -7.20 -3.86
CA SER A 56 5.57 -8.23 -4.49
C SER A 56 7.06 -7.90 -4.45
N SER A 57 7.86 -8.94 -4.61
CA SER A 57 9.30 -8.89 -4.83
C SER A 57 9.69 -9.91 -5.89
N TRP A 58 10.76 -9.63 -6.63
CA TRP A 58 11.28 -10.48 -7.70
C TRP A 58 12.78 -10.26 -7.91
N ILE A 59 13.40 -11.12 -8.71
CA ILE A 59 14.80 -10.94 -9.13
C ILE A 59 14.83 -10.31 -10.52
N ALA A 60 15.53 -9.18 -10.66
CA ALA A 60 15.83 -8.57 -11.96
C ALA A 60 17.31 -8.21 -12.02
N ASN A 61 17.98 -8.57 -13.12
CA ASN A 61 19.42 -8.30 -13.33
C ASN A 61 20.30 -8.77 -12.16
N GLY A 62 19.96 -9.90 -11.53
CA GLY A 62 20.68 -10.45 -10.37
C GLY A 62 20.47 -9.70 -9.06
N THR A 63 19.53 -8.76 -9.01
CA THR A 63 19.22 -7.94 -7.83
C THR A 63 17.80 -8.24 -7.35
N ASN A 64 17.60 -8.25 -6.04
CA ASN A 64 16.25 -8.28 -5.47
C ASN A 64 15.55 -6.95 -5.75
N VAL A 65 14.38 -6.98 -6.35
CA VAL A 65 13.53 -5.81 -6.59
C VAL A 65 12.25 -5.97 -5.79
N GLU A 66 11.85 -4.92 -5.09
CA GLU A 66 10.56 -4.83 -4.41
C GLU A 66 9.67 -3.81 -5.11
N SER A 67 8.37 -4.06 -5.15
CA SER A 67 7.40 -3.09 -5.66
C SER A 67 7.37 -1.79 -4.85
N GLY A 68 7.80 -1.82 -3.58
CA GLY A 68 7.88 -0.65 -2.71
C GLY A 68 8.53 -0.95 -1.37
N ILE A 69 8.94 0.10 -0.67
CA ILE A 69 9.44 -0.01 0.71
C ILE A 69 8.23 -0.12 1.66
N HIS A 70 7.88 -1.34 2.06
CA HIS A 70 6.73 -1.58 2.91
C HIS A 70 7.12 -1.74 4.38
N LYS A 71 6.24 -1.28 5.24
CA LYS A 71 6.38 -1.39 6.69
C LYS A 71 5.09 -1.92 7.29
N PHE A 72 5.22 -2.88 8.19
CA PHE A 72 4.11 -3.32 9.02
C PHE A 72 3.97 -2.36 10.21
N VAL A 73 2.73 -2.05 10.58
CA VAL A 73 2.43 -1.24 11.76
C VAL A 73 1.67 -2.07 12.78
N GLY A 74 2.07 -2.01 14.05
CA GLY A 74 1.62 -2.94 15.08
C GLY A 74 0.12 -2.95 15.37
N PHE A 75 -0.64 -1.94 14.95
CA PHE A 75 -2.11 -1.93 15.05
C PHE A 75 -2.82 -2.63 13.87
N TYR A 76 -2.10 -3.23 12.91
CA TYR A 76 -2.66 -4.05 11.85
C TYR A 76 -3.10 -5.42 12.39
N SER A 77 -4.31 -5.49 12.95
CA SER A 77 -4.81 -6.68 13.64
C SER A 77 -5.32 -7.76 12.69
N GLU A 78 -6.04 -7.34 11.64
CA GLU A 78 -6.61 -8.28 10.68
C GLU A 78 -5.53 -8.88 9.77
N TYR A 79 -4.53 -8.08 9.41
CA TYR A 79 -3.38 -8.55 8.64
C TYR A 79 -2.57 -9.59 9.42
N LYS A 80 -2.27 -9.32 10.71
CA LYS A 80 -1.61 -10.32 11.58
C LYS A 80 -2.41 -11.62 11.66
N ASN A 81 -3.68 -11.52 11.99
CA ASN A 81 -4.57 -12.66 12.08
C ASN A 81 -4.63 -13.45 10.76
N PHE A 82 -4.62 -12.76 9.64
CA PHE A 82 -4.60 -13.39 8.32
C PHE A 82 -3.32 -14.19 8.09
N LEU A 83 -2.14 -13.64 8.41
CA LEU A 83 -0.86 -14.34 8.27
C LEU A 83 -0.81 -15.60 9.15
N GLU A 84 -1.22 -15.48 10.41
CA GLU A 84 -1.26 -16.61 11.36
C GLU A 84 -2.22 -17.71 10.89
N ARG A 85 -3.42 -17.36 10.38
CA ARG A 85 -4.38 -18.32 9.80
C ARG A 85 -3.84 -18.99 8.53
N ALA A 86 -3.04 -18.29 7.75
CA ALA A 86 -2.35 -18.87 6.59
C ALA A 86 -1.20 -19.81 6.98
N GLY A 87 -0.86 -19.86 8.28
CA GLY A 87 0.18 -20.72 8.83
C GLY A 87 1.57 -20.09 8.87
N LEU A 88 1.66 -18.76 8.75
CA LEU A 88 2.93 -18.06 8.86
C LEU A 88 3.25 -17.76 10.34
N ASN A 89 4.51 -17.97 10.71
CA ASN A 89 5.03 -17.50 11.99
C ASN A 89 5.47 -16.05 11.83
N LEU A 90 4.94 -15.13 12.62
CA LEU A 90 5.22 -13.69 12.50
C LEU A 90 6.69 -13.34 12.75
N ASP A 91 7.40 -14.09 13.58
CA ASP A 91 8.82 -13.88 13.84
C ASP A 91 9.71 -14.26 12.64
N ASP A 92 9.22 -15.13 11.75
CA ASP A 92 9.89 -15.45 10.49
C ASP A 92 9.60 -14.42 9.38
N VAL A 93 8.53 -13.63 9.53
CA VAL A 93 8.12 -12.59 8.57
C VAL A 93 8.66 -11.23 8.95
N PHE A 94 8.66 -10.87 10.24
CA PHE A 94 8.89 -9.51 10.72
C PHE A 94 10.10 -9.35 11.63
N ILE A 95 10.73 -8.17 11.52
CA ILE A 95 11.70 -7.65 12.49
C ILE A 95 11.12 -6.35 13.05
N TYR A 96 10.74 -6.36 14.32
CA TYR A 96 10.13 -5.20 14.97
C TYR A 96 11.16 -4.14 15.33
N GLN A 97 10.81 -2.88 15.08
CA GLN A 97 11.57 -1.70 15.42
C GLN A 97 10.83 -0.87 16.47
N ASP A 98 11.58 -0.34 17.41
CA ASP A 98 11.05 0.48 18.50
C ASP A 98 11.20 1.99 18.25
N GLU A 99 11.93 2.37 17.22
CA GLU A 99 12.23 3.77 16.87
C GLU A 99 12.07 4.03 15.38
N ILE A 100 11.69 5.25 15.05
CA ILE A 100 11.76 5.83 13.70
C ILE A 100 12.64 7.07 13.76
N GLU A 101 13.25 7.44 12.64
CA GLU A 101 13.98 8.68 12.49
C GLU A 101 13.26 9.62 11.51
N ILE A 102 13.21 10.90 11.84
CA ILE A 102 12.82 11.96 10.90
C ILE A 102 14.08 12.74 10.56
N ARG A 103 14.41 12.83 9.27
CA ARG A 103 15.49 13.67 8.74
C ARG A 103 14.90 14.81 7.93
N VAL A 104 15.41 16.02 8.16
CA VAL A 104 15.01 17.22 7.43
C VAL A 104 16.08 17.57 6.40
N ALA A 105 15.69 17.58 5.12
CA ALA A 105 16.62 17.88 4.03
C ALA A 105 17.11 19.33 4.06
N GLU A 106 18.41 19.55 3.79
CA GLU A 106 18.95 20.91 3.59
C GLU A 106 18.42 21.51 2.30
N GLY A 107 17.95 22.76 2.37
CA GLY A 107 17.45 23.49 1.21
C GLY A 107 16.16 22.96 0.58
N GLY A 108 15.36 22.24 1.34
CA GLY A 108 14.16 21.47 1.05
C GLY A 108 13.34 21.75 -0.20
N ALA A 109 12.48 20.79 -0.56
CA ALA A 109 11.65 20.81 -1.78
C ALA A 109 10.68 22.02 -1.87
N ASN A 110 10.31 22.64 -0.75
CA ASN A 110 9.31 23.71 -0.63
C ASN A 110 9.85 25.06 -0.13
N ASN A 111 11.13 25.36 -0.29
CA ASN A 111 11.74 26.61 0.22
C ASN A 111 11.56 26.86 1.73
N TYR A 112 11.00 25.91 2.48
CA TYR A 112 10.93 25.98 3.94
C TYR A 112 12.33 25.83 4.54
N ARG A 113 12.76 26.82 5.31
CA ARG A 113 14.05 26.81 6.02
C ARG A 113 13.79 26.64 7.50
N PRO A 114 14.11 25.44 8.07
CA PRO A 114 13.99 25.28 9.52
C PRO A 114 14.87 26.28 10.27
N ARG A 115 14.35 26.86 11.35
CA ARG A 115 15.05 27.89 12.14
C ARG A 115 16.32 27.41 12.82
N LYS A 116 16.56 26.10 12.96
CA LYS A 116 17.72 25.48 13.59
C LYS A 116 18.31 24.39 12.72
N GLN A 117 19.63 24.28 12.74
CA GLN A 117 20.41 23.40 11.86
C GLN A 117 20.42 21.91 12.24
N ARG A 118 19.53 21.42 13.11
CA ARG A 118 19.51 19.99 13.39
C ARG A 118 18.72 19.24 12.34
N ARG A 119 19.37 18.23 11.78
CA ARG A 119 18.96 17.52 10.58
C ARG A 119 18.15 16.25 10.87
N SER A 120 18.15 15.74 12.11
CA SER A 120 17.44 14.50 12.43
C SER A 120 16.97 14.43 13.88
N GLY A 121 15.93 13.62 14.12
CA GLY A 121 15.44 13.27 15.44
C GLY A 121 14.83 11.87 15.44
N ARG A 122 15.14 11.07 16.46
CA ARG A 122 14.56 9.74 16.66
C ARG A 122 13.34 9.82 17.57
N PHE A 123 12.31 9.04 17.23
CA PHE A 123 11.06 8.94 17.97
C PHE A 123 10.78 7.50 18.32
N GLY A 124 10.49 7.23 19.60
CA GLY A 124 10.06 5.91 20.04
C GLY A 124 8.64 5.60 19.56
N VAL A 125 8.44 4.43 18.96
CA VAL A 125 7.14 3.96 18.44
C VAL A 125 6.62 2.72 19.15
N SER A 126 7.27 2.29 20.24
CA SER A 126 6.90 1.09 20.98
C SER A 126 5.67 1.24 21.91
N GLY A 127 5.12 2.45 22.03
CA GLY A 127 3.89 2.72 22.78
C GLY A 127 3.95 2.21 24.21
N LEU A 128 2.97 1.38 24.62
CA LEU A 128 2.89 0.81 25.97
C LEU A 128 3.95 -0.27 26.25
N HIS A 129 4.59 -0.85 25.25
CA HIS A 129 5.68 -1.82 25.47
C HIS A 129 6.93 -1.18 26.05
N ARG A 130 7.23 0.07 25.65
CA ARG A 130 8.35 0.87 26.18
C ARG A 130 7.92 2.35 26.33
N PRO A 131 7.02 2.64 27.29
CA PRO A 131 6.43 3.98 27.42
C PRO A 131 7.48 5.06 27.68
N LEU A 132 8.55 4.74 28.41
CA LEU A 132 9.66 5.67 28.67
C LEU A 132 10.40 6.07 27.39
N MET A 133 10.58 5.16 26.43
CA MET A 133 11.20 5.47 25.14
C MET A 133 10.29 6.35 24.28
N THR A 134 9.00 6.05 24.26
CA THR A 134 8.00 6.85 23.53
C THR A 134 7.90 8.27 24.08
N ILE A 135 7.81 8.40 25.41
CA ILE A 135 7.78 9.69 26.11
C ILE A 135 9.11 10.42 25.95
N GLY A 136 10.23 9.72 26.14
CA GLY A 136 11.58 10.27 25.99
C GLY A 136 11.84 10.75 24.55
N GLY A 137 11.43 10.00 23.53
CA GLY A 137 11.51 10.40 22.13
C GLY A 137 10.67 11.65 21.83
N ALA A 138 9.44 11.72 22.34
CA ALA A 138 8.58 12.88 22.16
C ALA A 138 9.10 14.13 22.91
N LEU A 139 9.59 13.98 24.15
CA LEU A 139 10.12 15.06 24.95
C LEU A 139 11.55 15.47 24.55
N GLY A 140 12.38 14.51 24.16
CA GLY A 140 13.80 14.72 23.83
C GLY A 140 14.07 15.46 22.53
N ASN A 141 13.12 15.46 21.59
CA ASN A 141 13.26 16.14 20.29
C ASN A 141 13.01 17.66 20.34
N SER A 142 13.53 18.33 21.37
CA SER A 142 13.37 19.78 21.54
C SER A 142 14.13 20.63 20.51
N GLU A 143 14.97 19.99 19.71
CA GLU A 143 15.70 20.65 18.62
C GLU A 143 14.91 20.67 17.31
N LEU A 144 14.10 19.63 17.04
CA LEU A 144 13.15 19.63 15.91
C LEU A 144 11.88 20.40 16.24
N LEU A 145 11.35 20.23 17.46
CA LEU A 145 10.08 20.80 17.89
C LEU A 145 10.27 21.61 19.19
N SER A 146 9.91 22.88 19.19
CA SER A 146 9.81 23.67 20.41
C SER A 146 8.70 23.15 21.34
N TRP A 147 8.70 23.54 22.62
CA TRP A 147 7.59 23.23 23.54
C TRP A 147 6.24 23.79 23.06
N ARG A 148 6.27 24.92 22.38
CA ARG A 148 5.09 25.51 21.74
C ARG A 148 4.58 24.62 20.62
N ASP A 149 5.46 24.11 19.75
CA ASP A 149 5.10 23.19 18.65
C ASP A 149 4.49 21.91 19.20
N LYS A 150 5.09 21.33 20.25
CA LYS A 150 4.57 20.12 20.89
C LYS A 150 3.16 20.32 21.47
N TRP A 151 2.92 21.45 22.12
CA TRP A 151 1.61 21.78 22.66
C TRP A 151 0.57 22.03 21.55
N GLN A 152 0.96 22.72 20.49
CA GLN A 152 0.09 22.91 19.32
C GLN A 152 -0.28 21.56 18.68
N LEU A 153 0.70 20.64 18.51
CA LEU A 153 0.47 19.32 17.97
C LEU A 153 -0.50 18.49 18.82
N VAL A 154 -0.35 18.51 20.15
CA VAL A 154 -1.28 17.80 21.06
C VAL A 154 -2.71 18.33 20.92
N ARG A 155 -2.90 19.65 20.93
CA ARG A 155 -4.23 20.26 20.77
C ARG A 155 -4.83 19.92 19.41
N PHE A 156 -4.05 19.97 18.34
CA PHE A 156 -4.44 19.63 16.99
C PHE A 156 -4.90 18.17 16.89
N VAL A 157 -4.11 17.23 17.42
CA VAL A 157 -4.44 15.79 17.43
C VAL A 157 -5.74 15.54 18.19
N ILE A 158 -5.92 16.16 19.36
CA ILE A 158 -7.17 16.02 20.14
C ILE A 158 -8.36 16.58 19.36
N ALA A 159 -8.26 17.80 18.84
CA ALA A 159 -9.34 18.44 18.11
C ALA A 159 -9.78 17.63 16.88
N GLY A 160 -8.81 17.21 16.07
CA GLY A 160 -9.09 16.44 14.87
C GLY A 160 -9.61 15.03 15.16
N THR A 161 -9.11 14.36 16.22
CA THR A 161 -9.65 13.06 16.64
C THR A 161 -11.09 13.19 17.13
N VAL A 162 -11.42 14.22 17.90
CA VAL A 162 -12.82 14.49 18.33
C VAL A 162 -13.70 14.78 17.12
N GLN A 163 -13.22 15.54 16.14
CA GLN A 163 -13.98 15.82 14.91
C GLN A 163 -14.16 14.56 14.09
N TYR A 164 -13.13 13.73 13.94
CA TYR A 164 -13.21 12.43 13.26
C TYR A 164 -14.27 11.51 13.87
N LEU A 165 -14.40 11.51 15.20
CA LEU A 165 -15.40 10.69 15.89
C LEU A 165 -16.82 11.23 15.77
N ARG A 166 -17.00 12.55 15.58
CA ARG A 166 -18.31 13.20 15.50
C ARG A 166 -18.83 13.29 14.07
N ASP A 167 -17.99 13.72 13.16
CA ASP A 167 -18.31 13.95 11.76
C ASP A 167 -17.04 13.73 10.89
N PRO A 168 -16.69 12.46 10.62
CA PRO A 168 -15.46 12.13 9.91
C PRO A 168 -15.36 12.76 8.52
N LEU A 169 -16.48 12.83 7.78
CA LEU A 169 -16.47 13.35 6.40
C LEU A 169 -16.26 14.87 6.32
N SER A 170 -16.52 15.61 7.41
CA SER A 170 -16.20 17.04 7.43
C SER A 170 -14.69 17.30 7.33
N LEU A 171 -13.86 16.36 7.78
CA LEU A 171 -12.40 16.42 7.64
C LEU A 171 -11.93 16.22 6.19
N ASP A 172 -12.73 15.54 5.36
CA ASP A 172 -12.38 15.31 3.95
C ASP A 172 -12.57 16.55 3.06
N ARG A 173 -13.06 17.65 3.61
CA ARG A 173 -13.26 18.92 2.90
C ARG A 173 -12.02 19.80 2.85
N LEU A 174 -11.03 19.53 3.67
CA LEU A 174 -9.81 20.32 3.84
C LEU A 174 -8.56 19.46 3.68
N SER A 175 -7.51 20.05 3.17
CA SER A 175 -6.19 19.47 3.28
C SER A 175 -5.74 19.47 4.74
N ILE A 176 -4.82 18.56 5.08
CA ILE A 176 -4.28 18.50 6.45
C ILE A 176 -3.51 19.76 6.83
N ALA A 177 -2.86 20.42 5.85
CA ALA A 177 -2.18 21.68 6.08
C ALA A 177 -3.16 22.82 6.38
N GLU A 178 -4.27 22.92 5.62
CA GLU A 178 -5.32 23.92 5.89
C GLU A 178 -5.95 23.69 7.26
N TYR A 179 -6.31 22.44 7.59
CA TYR A 179 -6.86 22.10 8.89
C TYR A 179 -5.87 22.44 10.03
N ALA A 180 -4.59 22.13 9.86
CA ALA A 180 -3.55 22.43 10.83
C ALA A 180 -3.40 23.93 11.06
N ARG A 181 -3.38 24.76 10.00
CA ARG A 181 -3.30 26.22 10.07
C ARG A 181 -4.51 26.82 10.79
N GLN A 182 -5.72 26.32 10.51
CA GLN A 182 -6.95 26.75 11.22
C GLN A 182 -6.89 26.47 12.73
N HIS A 183 -6.13 25.44 13.15
CA HIS A 183 -5.93 25.09 14.55
C HIS A 183 -4.67 25.71 15.16
N GLY A 184 -4.03 26.66 14.47
CA GLY A 184 -2.88 27.42 14.95
C GLY A 184 -1.59 26.60 15.05
N VAL A 185 -1.47 25.53 14.25
CA VAL A 185 -0.24 24.73 14.13
C VAL A 185 0.80 25.52 13.34
N SER A 186 2.05 25.52 13.81
CA SER A 186 3.13 26.22 13.15
C SER A 186 3.57 25.54 11.85
N GLU A 187 4.08 26.32 10.88
CA GLU A 187 4.66 25.77 9.65
C GLU A 187 5.81 24.78 9.95
N ASN A 188 6.53 24.96 11.07
CA ASN A 188 7.55 24.01 11.49
C ASN A 188 6.97 22.61 11.75
N VAL A 189 5.83 22.52 12.42
CA VAL A 189 5.15 21.24 12.68
C VAL A 189 4.59 20.66 11.37
N ILE A 190 4.02 21.52 10.51
CA ILE A 190 3.47 21.07 9.22
C ILE A 190 4.55 20.43 8.36
N TYR A 191 5.68 21.10 8.15
CA TYR A 191 6.74 20.62 7.27
C TYR A 191 7.74 19.64 7.90
N THR A 192 7.64 19.39 9.20
CA THR A 192 8.48 18.40 9.88
C THR A 192 7.69 17.15 10.25
N VAL A 193 6.55 17.30 10.94
CA VAL A 193 5.79 16.15 11.46
C VAL A 193 4.66 15.75 10.51
N ILE A 194 3.80 16.70 10.11
CA ILE A 194 2.65 16.38 9.25
C ILE A 194 3.12 15.92 7.87
N TRP A 195 4.15 16.56 7.33
CA TRP A 195 4.81 16.12 6.09
C TRP A 195 5.24 14.66 6.14
N THR A 196 5.86 14.24 7.25
CA THR A 196 6.31 12.86 7.46
C THR A 196 5.17 11.86 7.28
N PHE A 197 3.98 12.16 7.81
CA PHE A 197 2.84 11.24 7.71
C PHE A 197 2.09 11.35 6.37
N SER A 198 2.02 12.52 5.75
CA SER A 198 1.35 12.67 4.45
C SER A 198 2.22 12.21 3.29
N SER A 199 3.44 12.73 3.19
CA SER A 199 4.37 12.39 2.10
C SER A 199 5.06 11.06 2.33
N GLY A 200 5.46 10.79 3.58
CA GLY A 200 6.22 9.60 3.94
C GLY A 200 5.42 8.30 3.98
N LEU A 201 4.09 8.35 4.01
CA LEU A 201 3.23 7.17 3.98
C LEU A 201 2.30 7.13 2.75
N PHE A 202 1.91 8.30 2.21
CA PHE A 202 0.84 8.40 1.22
C PHE A 202 1.21 9.21 -0.03
N PHE A 203 2.49 9.55 -0.22
CA PHE A 203 3.04 10.19 -1.43
C PHE A 203 2.51 11.61 -1.73
N LEU A 204 1.77 12.23 -0.82
CA LEU A 204 1.17 13.55 -1.00
C LEU A 204 1.73 14.58 -0.04
N SER A 205 1.92 15.81 -0.52
CA SER A 205 2.26 16.94 0.35
C SER A 205 1.11 17.25 1.31
N PRO A 206 1.36 17.89 2.46
CA PRO A 206 0.31 18.27 3.41
C PRO A 206 -0.77 19.17 2.79
N GLU A 207 -0.44 19.92 1.77
CA GLU A 207 -1.36 20.82 1.03
C GLU A 207 -2.37 20.04 0.18
N ARG A 208 -2.02 18.83 -0.24
CA ARG A 208 -2.86 17.97 -1.09
C ARG A 208 -3.54 16.85 -0.32
N TYR A 209 -2.92 16.40 0.77
CA TYR A 209 -3.41 15.28 1.56
C TYR A 209 -4.63 15.69 2.40
N SER A 210 -5.74 14.96 2.29
CA SER A 210 -6.95 15.19 3.07
C SER A 210 -6.72 15.03 4.57
N ALA A 211 -7.37 15.84 5.40
CA ALA A 211 -7.33 15.69 6.85
C ALA A 211 -8.03 14.40 7.33
N TYR A 212 -8.97 13.88 6.57
CA TYR A 212 -9.70 12.66 6.94
C TYR A 212 -8.77 11.45 7.12
N PRO A 213 -7.96 11.01 6.13
CA PRO A 213 -7.09 9.85 6.29
C PRO A 213 -6.02 10.05 7.37
N PHE A 214 -5.55 11.28 7.62
CA PHE A 214 -4.62 11.58 8.71
C PHE A 214 -5.23 11.23 10.07
N PHE A 215 -6.47 11.67 10.33
CA PHE A 215 -7.14 11.39 11.61
C PHE A 215 -7.70 9.98 11.69
N ALA A 216 -8.04 9.33 10.58
CA ALA A 216 -8.37 7.91 10.54
C ALA A 216 -7.17 7.05 11.01
N LEU A 217 -5.95 7.33 10.50
CA LEU A 217 -4.72 6.68 10.93
C LEU A 217 -4.40 6.97 12.41
N THR A 218 -4.53 8.22 12.83
CA THR A 218 -4.34 8.64 14.22
C THR A 218 -5.28 7.87 15.15
N TRP A 219 -6.56 7.76 14.81
CA TRP A 219 -7.54 7.01 15.57
C TRP A 219 -7.25 5.50 15.60
N ALA A 220 -6.82 4.93 14.49
CA ALA A 220 -6.40 3.53 14.43
C ALA A 220 -5.24 3.25 15.40
N GLY A 221 -4.24 4.14 15.46
CA GLY A 221 -3.14 4.07 16.43
C GLY A 221 -3.61 4.16 17.89
N ILE A 222 -4.54 5.07 18.19
CA ILE A 222 -5.15 5.20 19.53
C ILE A 222 -5.92 3.93 19.92
N LYS A 223 -6.79 3.43 19.02
CA LYS A 223 -7.55 2.19 19.23
C LYS A 223 -6.66 0.96 19.41
N GLY A 224 -5.55 0.89 18.70
CA GLY A 224 -4.54 -0.15 18.84
C GLY A 224 -3.72 -0.07 20.12
N SER A 225 -4.18 0.67 21.15
CA SER A 225 -3.50 0.85 22.44
C SER A 225 -2.08 1.41 22.30
N PHE A 226 -1.90 2.32 21.34
CA PHE A 226 -0.59 2.87 20.97
C PHE A 226 0.45 1.78 20.60
N SER A 227 -0.01 0.59 20.19
CA SER A 227 0.86 -0.44 19.61
C SER A 227 1.26 0.01 18.20
N SER A 228 2.17 0.96 18.13
CA SER A 228 2.66 1.56 16.90
C SER A 228 4.05 1.08 16.51
N ARG A 229 4.50 -0.05 17.11
CA ARG A 229 5.76 -0.69 16.67
C ARG A 229 5.70 -0.87 15.15
N ILE A 230 6.76 -0.44 14.50
CA ILE A 230 6.93 -0.69 13.07
C ILE A 230 7.73 -1.97 12.91
N ALA A 231 7.44 -2.76 11.90
CA ALA A 231 8.27 -3.89 11.53
C ALA A 231 8.67 -3.80 10.05
N ILE A 232 9.87 -4.29 9.78
CA ILE A 232 10.41 -4.55 8.45
C ILE A 232 10.30 -6.04 8.15
N PHE A 233 10.40 -6.42 6.87
CA PHE A 233 10.31 -7.81 6.46
C PHE A 233 11.69 -8.49 6.50
N ARG A 234 11.71 -9.82 6.78
CA ARG A 234 12.95 -10.64 6.81
C ARG A 234 13.41 -11.10 5.43
N GLY A 235 12.86 -10.59 4.37
CA GLY A 235 13.19 -10.95 2.98
C GLY A 235 12.23 -10.31 2.03
N GLY A 236 12.31 -10.66 0.76
CA GLY A 236 11.38 -10.20 -0.26
C GLY A 236 9.94 -10.62 0.07
N MET A 237 9.00 -9.69 -0.03
CA MET A 237 7.63 -9.93 0.46
C MET A 237 6.88 -11.03 -0.30
N THR A 238 7.20 -11.28 -1.57
CA THR A 238 6.67 -12.46 -2.28
C THR A 238 7.15 -13.75 -1.60
N GLU A 239 8.43 -13.81 -1.24
CA GLU A 239 9.05 -14.99 -0.65
C GLU A 239 8.55 -15.26 0.78
N VAL A 240 8.57 -14.25 1.64
CA VAL A 240 8.26 -14.45 3.07
C VAL A 240 6.78 -14.37 3.40
N MET A 241 5.93 -13.88 2.47
CA MET A 241 4.52 -13.62 2.77
C MET A 241 3.57 -14.05 1.64
N ALA A 242 3.61 -13.42 0.47
CA ALA A 242 2.57 -13.60 -0.55
C ALA A 242 2.57 -15.02 -1.16
N GLY A 243 3.75 -15.59 -1.41
CA GLY A 243 3.91 -16.98 -1.86
C GLY A 243 3.37 -18.00 -0.84
N PRO A 244 3.83 -17.97 0.42
CA PRO A 244 3.28 -18.82 1.48
C PRO A 244 1.75 -18.71 1.66
N ILE A 245 1.15 -17.51 1.46
CA ILE A 245 -0.31 -17.35 1.47
C ILE A 245 -0.94 -18.05 0.25
N ALA A 246 -0.37 -17.89 -0.95
CA ALA A 246 -0.85 -18.54 -2.16
C ALA A 246 -0.78 -20.09 -1.98
N ASP A 247 0.30 -20.61 -1.43
CA ASP A 247 0.43 -22.02 -1.08
C ASP A 247 -0.63 -22.48 -0.06
N ALA A 248 -0.98 -21.63 0.90
CA ALA A 248 -2.03 -21.93 1.86
C ALA A 248 -3.42 -22.01 1.22
N ILE A 249 -3.69 -21.23 0.17
CA ILE A 249 -4.90 -21.32 -0.66
C ILE A 249 -4.91 -22.66 -1.43
N VAL A 250 -3.80 -23.01 -2.05
CA VAL A 250 -3.66 -24.28 -2.79
C VAL A 250 -3.85 -25.49 -1.86
N ARG A 251 -3.25 -25.48 -0.67
CA ARG A 251 -3.46 -26.54 0.34
C ARG A 251 -4.92 -26.71 0.76
N ARG A 252 -5.77 -25.67 0.58
CA ARG A 252 -7.22 -25.70 0.84
C ARG A 252 -8.07 -26.07 -0.39
N GLY A 253 -7.43 -26.51 -1.49
CA GLY A 253 -8.12 -26.92 -2.71
C GLY A 253 -8.40 -25.79 -3.69
N GLY A 254 -7.87 -24.58 -3.45
CA GLY A 254 -7.87 -23.50 -4.43
C GLY A 254 -6.78 -23.65 -5.49
N GLU A 255 -6.84 -22.84 -6.51
CA GLU A 255 -5.87 -22.77 -7.60
C GLU A 255 -5.41 -21.33 -7.80
N VAL A 256 -4.10 -21.10 -7.98
CA VAL A 256 -3.52 -19.79 -8.26
C VAL A 256 -2.76 -19.86 -9.57
N ARG A 257 -3.18 -19.07 -10.55
CA ARG A 257 -2.53 -18.96 -11.87
C ARG A 257 -1.95 -17.56 -12.03
N THR A 258 -0.65 -17.49 -12.21
CA THR A 258 0.09 -16.26 -12.55
C THR A 258 0.32 -16.16 -14.05
N GLY A 259 0.64 -14.97 -14.56
CA GLY A 259 0.81 -14.71 -16.00
C GLY A 259 -0.53 -14.74 -16.76
N VAL A 260 -1.67 -14.58 -16.08
CA VAL A 260 -3.02 -14.65 -16.68
C VAL A 260 -3.74 -13.32 -16.47
N MET A 261 -3.85 -12.53 -17.52
CA MET A 261 -4.51 -11.23 -17.52
C MET A 261 -5.99 -11.37 -17.85
N VAL A 262 -6.84 -11.16 -16.85
CA VAL A 262 -8.30 -11.04 -17.06
C VAL A 262 -8.60 -9.72 -17.76
N ASP A 263 -9.38 -9.77 -18.83
CA ASP A 263 -9.73 -8.60 -19.63
C ASP A 263 -11.17 -8.12 -19.42
N ARG A 264 -12.11 -8.97 -18.97
CA ARG A 264 -13.51 -8.63 -18.75
C ARG A 264 -14.20 -9.51 -17.72
N ILE A 265 -15.31 -9.03 -17.15
CA ILE A 265 -16.28 -9.82 -16.38
C ILE A 265 -17.41 -10.23 -17.31
N LEU A 266 -17.91 -11.44 -17.16
CA LEU A 266 -19.05 -11.97 -17.90
C LEU A 266 -20.33 -11.72 -17.12
N PHE A 267 -21.31 -11.07 -17.76
CA PHE A 267 -22.62 -10.81 -17.19
C PHE A 267 -23.72 -11.50 -17.99
N GLU A 268 -24.60 -12.21 -17.28
CA GLU A 268 -25.80 -12.86 -17.86
C GLU A 268 -27.00 -12.61 -16.94
N GLU A 269 -28.12 -12.21 -17.50
CA GLU A 269 -29.36 -11.93 -16.76
C GLU A 269 -29.16 -11.01 -15.54
N GLY A 270 -28.28 -10.02 -15.68
CA GLY A 270 -27.98 -9.05 -14.61
C GLY A 270 -27.08 -9.57 -13.49
N LYS A 271 -26.42 -10.73 -13.64
CA LYS A 271 -25.52 -11.37 -12.68
C LYS A 271 -24.11 -11.50 -13.23
N ALA A 272 -23.10 -11.44 -12.38
CA ALA A 272 -21.77 -11.84 -12.76
C ALA A 272 -21.66 -13.38 -12.73
N VAL A 273 -21.15 -13.97 -13.83
CA VAL A 273 -21.15 -15.42 -14.05
C VAL A 273 -19.78 -15.98 -14.41
N GLY A 274 -18.76 -15.13 -14.50
CA GLY A 274 -17.41 -15.54 -14.86
C GLY A 274 -16.51 -14.39 -15.28
N VAL A 275 -15.35 -14.72 -15.82
CA VAL A 275 -14.38 -13.78 -16.40
C VAL A 275 -13.83 -14.28 -17.72
N GLY A 276 -13.35 -13.36 -18.57
CA GLY A 276 -12.70 -13.64 -19.84
C GLY A 276 -11.20 -13.38 -19.79
N VAL A 277 -10.44 -14.20 -20.51
CA VAL A 277 -9.01 -14.08 -20.77
C VAL A 277 -8.81 -14.34 -22.27
N GLY A 278 -8.83 -13.31 -23.07
CA GLY A 278 -8.93 -13.45 -24.53
C GLY A 278 -10.18 -14.26 -24.93
N GLU A 279 -9.98 -15.38 -25.63
CA GLU A 279 -11.06 -16.27 -26.01
C GLU A 279 -11.43 -17.32 -24.94
N HIS A 280 -10.60 -17.48 -23.91
CA HIS A 280 -10.86 -18.45 -22.84
C HIS A 280 -11.82 -17.88 -21.79
N LEU A 281 -12.79 -18.70 -21.36
CA LEU A 281 -13.82 -18.31 -20.39
C LEU A 281 -13.71 -19.15 -19.13
N PHE A 282 -13.64 -18.47 -17.97
CA PHE A 282 -13.74 -19.09 -16.66
C PHE A 282 -15.09 -18.77 -16.05
N ARG A 283 -15.83 -19.76 -15.60
CA ARG A 283 -17.17 -19.62 -15.04
C ARG A 283 -17.19 -19.84 -13.54
N ALA A 284 -17.85 -18.93 -12.82
CA ALA A 284 -18.14 -19.07 -11.41
C ALA A 284 -19.33 -18.18 -11.02
N PRO A 285 -20.17 -18.58 -10.05
CA PRO A 285 -21.25 -17.75 -9.55
C PRO A 285 -20.78 -16.64 -8.58
N ARG A 286 -19.48 -16.58 -8.26
CA ARG A 286 -18.90 -15.61 -7.35
C ARG A 286 -17.60 -15.06 -7.92
N ILE A 287 -17.56 -13.74 -8.12
CA ILE A 287 -16.40 -13.03 -8.67
C ILE A 287 -15.96 -11.95 -7.68
N VAL A 288 -14.69 -11.95 -7.33
CA VAL A 288 -14.05 -10.86 -6.59
C VAL A 288 -13.12 -10.11 -7.53
N LEU A 289 -13.43 -8.85 -7.84
CA LEU A 289 -12.53 -7.96 -8.57
C LEU A 289 -11.58 -7.32 -7.56
N ALA A 290 -10.34 -7.82 -7.50
CA ALA A 290 -9.34 -7.50 -6.48
C ALA A 290 -8.05 -6.91 -7.05
N THR A 291 -8.10 -6.36 -8.24
CA THR A 291 -6.98 -5.65 -8.88
C THR A 291 -6.80 -4.25 -8.27
N THR A 292 -5.72 -3.56 -8.62
CA THR A 292 -5.56 -2.12 -8.36
C THR A 292 -6.59 -1.32 -9.17
N ILE A 293 -6.73 -0.02 -8.86
CA ILE A 293 -7.82 0.82 -9.34
C ILE A 293 -7.89 0.92 -10.89
N ALA A 294 -6.76 1.19 -11.57
CA ALA A 294 -6.78 1.37 -13.02
C ALA A 294 -7.14 0.08 -13.78
N PRO A 295 -6.57 -1.11 -13.48
CA PRO A 295 -7.03 -2.36 -14.05
C PRO A 295 -8.49 -2.69 -13.71
N ALA A 296 -8.96 -2.37 -12.49
CA ALA A 296 -10.36 -2.59 -12.13
C ALA A 296 -11.32 -1.79 -13.03
N LYS A 297 -11.01 -0.50 -13.26
CA LYS A 297 -11.76 0.35 -14.21
C LYS A 297 -11.74 -0.24 -15.62
N ALA A 298 -10.57 -0.60 -16.11
CA ALA A 298 -10.40 -1.14 -17.47
C ALA A 298 -11.19 -2.44 -17.67
N ILE A 299 -11.16 -3.37 -16.71
CA ILE A 299 -11.94 -4.61 -16.76
C ILE A 299 -13.44 -4.34 -16.80
N VAL A 300 -13.93 -3.40 -15.97
CA VAL A 300 -15.36 -3.02 -15.96
C VAL A 300 -15.77 -2.34 -17.26
N GLU A 301 -14.92 -1.49 -17.83
CA GLU A 301 -15.18 -0.80 -19.12
C GLU A 301 -15.18 -1.76 -20.32
N ALA A 302 -14.31 -2.76 -20.30
CA ALA A 302 -14.24 -3.77 -21.36
C ALA A 302 -15.33 -4.84 -21.26
N SER A 303 -16.09 -4.86 -20.16
CA SER A 303 -17.17 -5.83 -19.96
C SER A 303 -18.45 -5.41 -20.68
N GLU A 304 -19.12 -6.39 -21.30
CA GLU A 304 -20.41 -6.18 -21.97
C GLU A 304 -21.58 -6.40 -21.01
N ASN A 305 -22.72 -5.72 -21.25
CA ASN A 305 -23.96 -5.88 -20.51
C ASN A 305 -23.81 -5.64 -19.00
N VAL A 306 -22.91 -4.74 -18.60
CA VAL A 306 -22.68 -4.40 -17.17
C VAL A 306 -23.96 -3.82 -16.59
N PRO A 307 -24.54 -4.43 -15.56
CA PRO A 307 -25.72 -3.85 -14.89
C PRO A 307 -25.36 -2.51 -14.23
N HIS A 308 -26.35 -1.63 -14.17
CA HIS A 308 -26.15 -0.37 -13.43
C HIS A 308 -25.94 -0.63 -11.94
N ASP A 309 -24.84 -0.11 -11.40
CA ASP A 309 -24.46 -0.28 -10.00
C ASP A 309 -23.73 0.97 -9.46
N ALA A 310 -24.19 1.48 -8.34
CA ALA A 310 -23.64 2.71 -7.75
C ALA A 310 -22.16 2.60 -7.34
N GLU A 311 -21.72 1.40 -6.95
CA GLU A 311 -20.33 1.20 -6.52
C GLU A 311 -19.39 1.09 -7.72
N LEU A 312 -19.85 0.54 -8.85
CA LEU A 312 -19.10 0.57 -10.10
C LEU A 312 -19.03 1.99 -10.66
N GLU A 313 -20.07 2.82 -10.52
CA GLU A 313 -20.01 4.23 -10.93
C GLU A 313 -18.98 5.01 -10.09
N LYS A 314 -18.93 4.78 -8.76
CA LYS A 314 -17.88 5.35 -7.91
C LYS A 314 -16.49 4.88 -8.34
N LEU A 315 -16.31 3.59 -8.64
CA LEU A 315 -15.04 3.05 -9.13
C LEU A 315 -14.57 3.77 -10.40
N ARG A 316 -15.48 4.03 -11.36
CA ARG A 316 -15.15 4.72 -12.61
C ARG A 316 -14.61 6.13 -12.39
N VAL A 317 -15.19 6.87 -11.45
CA VAL A 317 -14.83 8.28 -11.19
C VAL A 317 -13.81 8.47 -10.08
N LEU A 318 -13.45 7.42 -9.33
CA LEU A 318 -12.47 7.51 -8.27
C LEU A 318 -11.11 7.96 -8.83
N PRO A 319 -10.55 9.10 -8.40
CA PRO A 319 -9.28 9.56 -8.90
C PRO A 319 -8.13 8.65 -8.44
N ASP A 320 -7.14 8.51 -9.29
CA ASP A 320 -5.96 7.69 -9.03
C ASP A 320 -4.67 8.51 -9.12
N MET A 321 -3.59 7.93 -8.63
CA MET A 321 -2.26 8.51 -8.64
C MET A 321 -1.19 7.45 -8.87
N SER A 322 -0.06 7.90 -9.36
CA SER A 322 1.13 7.08 -9.60
C SER A 322 2.02 6.97 -8.36
N GLY A 323 2.91 5.98 -8.36
CA GLY A 323 4.00 5.82 -7.40
C GLY A 323 5.32 5.53 -8.11
N VAL A 324 6.44 6.01 -7.57
CA VAL A 324 7.78 5.65 -8.04
C VAL A 324 8.63 5.25 -6.84
N THR A 325 9.16 4.04 -6.88
CA THR A 325 10.12 3.54 -5.90
C THR A 325 11.48 3.31 -6.53
N VAL A 326 12.53 3.51 -5.75
CA VAL A 326 13.92 3.36 -6.20
C VAL A 326 14.67 2.51 -5.21
N GLN A 327 15.41 1.54 -5.72
CA GLN A 327 16.35 0.73 -4.95
C GLN A 327 17.74 0.95 -5.50
N LEU A 328 18.69 1.23 -4.61
CA LEU A 328 20.10 1.40 -4.92
C LEU A 328 20.88 0.27 -4.26
N GLU A 329 21.57 -0.54 -5.06
CA GLU A 329 22.60 -1.44 -4.55
C GLU A 329 23.92 -0.68 -4.42
N LEU A 330 24.57 -0.82 -3.28
CA LEU A 330 25.79 -0.10 -2.92
C LEU A 330 26.96 -1.07 -2.71
N ASP A 331 28.17 -0.57 -2.81
CA ASP A 331 29.40 -1.33 -2.53
C ASP A 331 29.59 -1.67 -1.04
N SER A 332 28.91 -0.95 -0.16
CA SER A 332 28.89 -1.11 1.29
C SER A 332 27.67 -0.41 1.91
N PRO A 333 27.23 -0.78 3.13
CA PRO A 333 26.09 -0.14 3.77
C PRO A 333 26.29 1.37 3.94
N ALA A 334 25.23 2.14 3.64
CA ALA A 334 25.23 3.59 3.79
C ALA A 334 24.81 4.05 5.20
N LEU A 335 24.08 3.21 5.91
CA LEU A 335 23.60 3.43 7.27
C LEU A 335 24.05 2.30 8.19
N SER A 336 24.11 2.55 9.49
CA SER A 336 24.57 1.59 10.51
C SER A 336 23.57 0.48 10.81
N ASP A 337 22.31 0.68 10.47
CA ASP A 337 21.21 -0.25 10.74
C ASP A 337 20.03 -0.01 9.78
N ASP A 338 19.07 -0.95 9.74
CA ASP A 338 17.92 -0.95 8.83
C ASP A 338 16.68 -0.28 9.46
N HIS A 339 16.84 0.81 10.18
CA HIS A 339 15.69 1.53 10.73
C HIS A 339 14.97 2.38 9.67
N VAL A 340 13.70 2.70 9.97
CA VAL A 340 12.86 3.53 9.11
C VAL A 340 13.24 5.00 9.26
N ILE A 341 13.55 5.65 8.13
CA ILE A 341 13.83 7.08 8.06
C ILE A 341 12.77 7.75 7.21
N PHE A 342 12.14 8.78 7.75
CA PHE A 342 11.22 9.65 7.03
C PHE A 342 11.93 10.92 6.59
N GLY A 343 11.82 11.25 5.31
CA GLY A 343 12.37 12.47 4.73
C GLY A 343 11.40 13.63 4.85
N ALA A 344 11.63 14.52 5.78
CA ALA A 344 10.86 15.76 5.88
C ALA A 344 11.41 16.82 4.91
N ASN A 345 10.52 17.54 4.22
CA ASN A 345 10.87 18.57 3.24
C ASN A 345 11.84 18.05 2.14
N SER A 346 11.62 16.85 1.68
CA SER A 346 12.46 16.04 0.81
C SER A 346 11.64 15.42 -0.33
N ILE A 347 12.30 15.05 -1.42
CA ILE A 347 11.67 14.20 -2.44
C ILE A 347 11.64 12.73 -2.02
N LEU A 348 12.40 12.33 -1.02
CA LEU A 348 12.38 10.99 -0.45
C LEU A 348 11.33 10.95 0.67
N GLY A 349 10.20 10.32 0.43
CA GLY A 349 9.14 10.21 1.44
C GLY A 349 9.55 9.37 2.63
N THR A 350 9.99 8.15 2.36
CA THR A 350 10.59 7.23 3.35
C THR A 350 11.75 6.51 2.67
N PHE A 351 12.82 6.29 3.41
CA PHE A 351 13.95 5.50 2.95
C PHE A 351 14.57 4.71 4.10
N GLY A 352 15.43 3.77 3.77
CA GLY A 352 16.16 2.99 4.75
C GLY A 352 17.16 2.03 4.11
N GLU A 353 18.15 1.66 4.89
CA GLU A 353 19.04 0.54 4.58
C GLU A 353 18.26 -0.78 4.70
N GLN A 354 18.62 -1.77 3.91
CA GLN A 354 18.00 -3.09 3.92
C GLN A 354 19.02 -4.25 3.94
N SER A 355 20.32 -3.93 3.89
CA SER A 355 21.39 -4.92 3.78
C SER A 355 21.76 -5.59 5.11
N HIS A 356 21.33 -5.06 6.25
CA HIS A 356 21.63 -5.70 7.53
C HIS A 356 20.64 -6.82 7.89
N THR A 357 19.38 -6.75 7.40
CA THR A 357 18.29 -7.61 7.85
C THR A 357 17.42 -8.17 6.73
N THR A 358 16.85 -7.30 5.87
CA THR A 358 15.90 -7.74 4.84
C THR A 358 16.63 -8.48 3.71
N PHE A 359 17.78 -7.98 3.27
CA PHE A 359 18.59 -8.57 2.19
C PHE A 359 20.07 -8.69 2.63
N PRO A 360 20.38 -9.59 3.57
CA PRO A 360 21.73 -9.68 4.15
C PRO A 360 22.82 -10.12 3.16
N ASP A 361 22.45 -10.62 2.00
CA ASP A 361 23.39 -10.95 0.92
C ASP A 361 23.82 -9.71 0.09
N SER A 362 23.09 -8.58 0.22
CA SER A 362 23.49 -7.31 -0.41
C SER A 362 24.62 -6.66 0.37
N LYS A 363 25.64 -6.13 -0.33
CA LYS A 363 26.76 -5.42 0.31
C LYS A 363 26.33 -4.13 0.98
N GLY A 364 25.35 -3.44 0.43
CA GLY A 364 24.68 -2.25 0.92
C GLY A 364 23.47 -2.00 0.03
N ARG A 365 22.35 -1.58 0.62
CA ARG A 365 21.11 -1.40 -0.14
C ARG A 365 20.21 -0.34 0.48
N ILE A 366 19.91 0.71 -0.27
CA ILE A 366 18.89 1.70 0.10
C ILE A 366 17.65 1.52 -0.76
N SER A 367 16.48 1.47 -0.12
CA SER A 367 15.18 1.55 -0.77
C SER A 367 14.47 2.84 -0.36
N THR A 368 13.76 3.46 -1.32
CA THR A 368 13.00 4.69 -1.11
C THR A 368 11.82 4.78 -2.07
N PHE A 369 10.87 5.67 -1.78
CA PHE A 369 9.90 6.13 -2.76
C PHE A 369 9.90 7.67 -2.87
N LEU A 370 9.45 8.16 -4.01
CA LEU A 370 9.48 9.58 -4.34
C LEU A 370 8.16 10.27 -4.04
N THR A 371 8.24 11.51 -3.58
CA THR A 371 7.08 12.37 -3.29
C THR A 371 7.41 13.86 -3.57
N PRO A 372 6.60 14.60 -4.33
CA PRO A 372 5.50 14.10 -5.16
C PRO A 372 6.00 13.19 -6.29
N THR A 373 5.15 12.34 -6.82
CA THR A 373 5.52 11.34 -7.83
C THR A 373 5.47 11.87 -9.26
N GLU A 374 4.57 12.81 -9.51
CA GLU A 374 4.23 13.29 -10.87
C GLU A 374 5.44 13.78 -11.68
N PRO A 375 6.46 14.45 -11.11
CA PRO A 375 7.63 14.87 -11.87
C PRO A 375 8.51 13.72 -12.37
N TYR A 376 8.37 12.52 -11.79
CA TYR A 376 9.30 11.41 -11.98
C TYR A 376 8.73 10.25 -12.79
N ILE A 377 7.42 10.19 -13.00
CA ILE A 377 6.77 9.02 -13.61
C ILE A 377 7.24 8.78 -15.05
N ASP A 378 7.49 9.84 -15.81
CA ASP A 378 7.93 9.79 -17.19
C ASP A 378 9.43 10.11 -17.38
N MET A 379 10.17 10.31 -16.27
CA MET A 379 11.60 10.64 -16.30
C MET A 379 12.43 9.38 -16.54
N GLU A 380 13.59 9.51 -17.18
CA GLU A 380 14.52 8.40 -17.39
C GLU A 380 15.10 7.88 -16.07
N ASP A 381 15.33 6.57 -15.97
CA ASP A 381 15.83 5.92 -14.74
C ASP A 381 17.10 6.56 -14.20
N ALA A 382 18.04 6.90 -15.08
CA ALA A 382 19.32 7.51 -14.69
C ALA A 382 19.12 8.89 -14.05
N GLU A 383 18.17 9.69 -14.52
CA GLU A 383 17.85 10.99 -13.96
C GLU A 383 17.16 10.87 -12.60
N ILE A 384 16.26 9.90 -12.46
CA ILE A 384 15.60 9.57 -11.17
C ILE A 384 16.66 9.15 -10.15
N VAL A 385 17.55 8.23 -10.50
CA VAL A 385 18.64 7.77 -9.64
C VAL A 385 19.53 8.93 -9.22
N ALA A 386 19.90 9.81 -10.15
CA ALA A 386 20.71 11.00 -9.85
C ALA A 386 20.00 11.94 -8.85
N ALA A 387 18.68 12.15 -9.01
CA ALA A 387 17.89 12.95 -8.09
C ALA A 387 17.82 12.31 -6.68
N VAL A 388 17.66 10.99 -6.59
CA VAL A 388 17.69 10.24 -5.33
C VAL A 388 19.03 10.38 -4.63
N VAL A 389 20.14 10.16 -5.35
CA VAL A 389 21.51 10.31 -4.81
C VAL A 389 21.77 11.73 -4.29
N ALA A 390 21.33 12.73 -5.04
CA ALA A 390 21.45 14.13 -4.63
C ALA A 390 20.63 14.44 -3.36
N ASP A 391 19.43 13.90 -3.25
CA ASP A 391 18.57 14.15 -2.08
C ASP A 391 19.03 13.36 -0.85
N LEU A 392 19.52 12.12 -1.01
CA LEU A 392 20.18 11.36 0.06
C LEU A 392 21.35 12.16 0.66
N LYS A 393 22.16 12.80 -0.20
CA LYS A 393 23.24 13.68 0.26
C LYS A 393 22.71 14.86 1.08
N ARG A 394 21.60 15.48 0.67
CA ARG A 394 20.93 16.55 1.43
C ARG A 394 20.41 16.07 2.78
N GLN A 395 20.11 14.77 2.90
CA GLN A 395 19.72 14.08 4.14
C GLN A 395 20.92 13.63 4.98
N GLY A 396 22.16 13.93 4.55
CA GLY A 396 23.38 13.54 5.23
C GLY A 396 23.85 12.11 4.94
N VAL A 397 23.33 11.47 3.88
CA VAL A 397 23.71 10.14 3.42
C VAL A 397 24.40 10.27 2.05
N ASP A 398 25.74 10.31 2.04
CA ASP A 398 26.49 10.42 0.78
C ASP A 398 26.79 9.03 0.20
N VAL A 399 26.11 8.72 -0.90
CA VAL A 399 26.27 7.48 -1.66
C VAL A 399 26.82 7.73 -3.07
N ALA A 400 27.30 8.95 -3.35
CA ALA A 400 27.86 9.29 -4.65
C ALA A 400 29.10 8.41 -4.98
N GLY A 401 29.10 7.80 -6.17
CA GLY A 401 30.15 6.87 -6.61
C GLY A 401 30.13 5.48 -5.95
N ARG A 402 29.14 5.20 -5.08
CA ARG A 402 28.99 3.92 -4.38
C ARG A 402 27.87 3.03 -4.95
N VAL A 403 27.04 3.59 -5.84
CA VAL A 403 25.95 2.84 -6.48
C VAL A 403 26.55 1.88 -7.52
N ILE A 404 26.30 0.58 -7.34
CA ILE A 404 26.78 -0.48 -8.24
C ILE A 404 25.66 -1.01 -9.14
N ASN A 405 24.39 -0.89 -8.70
CA ASN A 405 23.20 -1.23 -9.48
C ASN A 405 22.01 -0.42 -8.95
N SER A 406 20.94 -0.31 -9.74
CA SER A 406 19.71 0.36 -9.33
C SER A 406 18.49 -0.25 -10.01
N ALA A 407 17.34 -0.12 -9.36
CA ALA A 407 16.04 -0.46 -9.92
C ALA A 407 15.06 0.68 -9.66
N VAL A 408 14.32 1.08 -10.70
CA VAL A 408 13.21 2.03 -10.63
C VAL A 408 11.93 1.30 -10.95
N VAL A 409 11.00 1.29 -10.01
CA VAL A 409 9.68 0.67 -10.18
C VAL A 409 8.62 1.76 -10.26
N ARG A 410 7.86 1.75 -11.36
CA ARG A 410 6.77 2.69 -11.62
C ARG A 410 5.43 2.01 -11.46
N HIS A 411 4.57 2.61 -10.67
CA HIS A 411 3.16 2.24 -10.49
C HIS A 411 2.30 3.30 -11.15
N ALA A 412 1.95 3.10 -12.41
CA ALA A 412 1.09 4.04 -13.13
C ALA A 412 -0.36 3.87 -12.67
N SER A 413 -0.95 4.91 -12.06
CA SER A 413 -2.38 4.93 -11.68
C SER A 413 -2.83 3.75 -10.81
N GLU A 414 -1.98 3.25 -9.93
CA GLU A 414 -2.29 2.08 -9.09
C GLU A 414 -2.80 2.42 -7.69
N PHE A 415 -2.61 3.65 -7.25
CA PHE A 415 -3.08 4.15 -5.96
C PHE A 415 -4.31 5.03 -6.16
N TYR A 416 -5.25 5.04 -5.22
CA TYR A 416 -6.29 6.03 -5.23
C TYR A 416 -5.81 7.33 -4.59
N LEU A 417 -6.27 8.46 -5.13
CA LEU A 417 -5.86 9.77 -4.69
C LEU A 417 -6.51 10.13 -3.36
N LEU A 418 -5.70 10.57 -2.39
CA LEU A 418 -6.14 10.90 -1.03
C LEU A 418 -6.31 12.43 -0.83
N GLU A 419 -6.76 13.13 -1.84
CA GLU A 419 -7.07 14.56 -1.76
C GLU A 419 -8.44 14.83 -1.13
N PRO A 420 -8.69 16.06 -0.66
CA PRO A 420 -10.01 16.45 -0.17
C PRO A 420 -11.15 16.11 -1.13
N GLY A 421 -12.21 15.51 -0.61
CA GLY A 421 -13.39 15.09 -1.39
C GLY A 421 -13.30 13.68 -1.98
N SER A 422 -12.19 12.97 -1.82
CA SER A 422 -12.03 11.63 -2.42
C SER A 422 -12.68 10.51 -1.61
N GLU A 423 -12.91 10.69 -0.31
CA GLU A 423 -13.43 9.61 0.55
C GLU A 423 -14.86 9.16 0.18
N GLU A 424 -15.72 10.10 -0.22
CA GLU A 424 -17.09 9.77 -0.63
C GLU A 424 -17.16 9.01 -1.95
N LEU A 425 -16.13 9.14 -2.80
CA LEU A 425 -16.02 8.47 -4.09
C LEU A 425 -15.54 7.01 -3.96
N ARG A 426 -15.03 6.60 -2.80
CA ARG A 426 -14.58 5.22 -2.59
C ARG A 426 -15.74 4.25 -2.62
N PRO A 427 -15.73 3.21 -3.48
CA PRO A 427 -16.78 2.20 -3.53
C PRO A 427 -16.76 1.31 -2.29
N PHE A 428 -17.92 0.75 -1.92
CA PHE A 428 -17.98 -0.36 -0.98
C PHE A 428 -17.57 -1.67 -1.66
N GLN A 429 -17.27 -2.69 -0.86
CA GLN A 429 -16.97 -4.04 -1.36
C GLN A 429 -18.21 -4.70 -1.97
N ARG A 430 -19.41 -4.38 -1.44
CA ARG A 430 -20.66 -4.95 -1.88
C ARG A 430 -21.22 -4.14 -3.05
N THR A 431 -21.40 -4.81 -4.18
CA THR A 431 -22.17 -4.29 -5.30
C THR A 431 -23.65 -4.74 -5.19
N SER A 432 -24.53 -4.11 -5.94
CA SER A 432 -25.93 -4.58 -6.12
C SER A 432 -26.02 -5.73 -7.14
N ILE A 433 -24.92 -6.03 -7.85
CA ILE A 433 -24.86 -7.07 -8.87
C ILE A 433 -24.66 -8.43 -8.20
N PRO A 434 -25.62 -9.37 -8.31
CA PRO A 434 -25.44 -10.70 -7.75
C PRO A 434 -24.18 -11.37 -8.30
N GLY A 435 -23.39 -11.97 -7.42
CA GLY A 435 -22.16 -12.66 -7.79
C GLY A 435 -20.93 -11.77 -7.95
N LEU A 436 -21.01 -10.43 -7.78
CA LEU A 436 -19.85 -9.54 -7.89
C LEU A 436 -19.55 -8.83 -6.57
N ALA A 437 -18.28 -8.86 -6.15
CA ALA A 437 -17.76 -8.03 -5.07
C ALA A 437 -16.47 -7.34 -5.50
N LEU A 438 -16.20 -6.15 -4.95
CA LEU A 438 -14.96 -5.40 -5.11
C LEU A 438 -14.03 -5.63 -3.91
N ALA A 439 -12.73 -5.73 -4.13
CA ALA A 439 -11.74 -5.75 -3.07
C ALA A 439 -10.51 -4.91 -3.45
N GLY A 440 -9.89 -4.30 -2.47
CA GLY A 440 -8.73 -3.43 -2.63
C GLY A 440 -8.70 -2.39 -1.52
N ASP A 441 -7.54 -1.86 -1.23
CA ASP A 441 -7.37 -0.79 -0.24
C ASP A 441 -8.12 0.50 -0.62
N TYR A 442 -8.43 0.68 -1.91
CA TYR A 442 -9.26 1.77 -2.43
C TYR A 442 -10.75 1.64 -2.07
N THR A 443 -11.23 0.45 -1.72
CA THR A 443 -12.62 0.26 -1.29
C THR A 443 -12.84 0.78 0.14
N ARG A 444 -14.06 1.18 0.47
CA ARG A 444 -14.38 1.90 1.72
C ARG A 444 -14.22 1.02 2.96
N GLN A 445 -13.22 1.33 3.77
CA GLN A 445 -12.90 0.70 5.04
C GLN A 445 -12.03 1.67 5.89
N SER A 446 -11.82 1.35 7.18
CA SER A 446 -11.20 2.27 8.14
C SER A 446 -9.66 2.39 8.07
N HIS A 447 -8.98 1.49 7.36
CA HIS A 447 -7.51 1.45 7.27
C HIS A 447 -7.05 1.86 5.86
N ILE A 448 -7.06 3.14 5.62
CA ILE A 448 -6.90 3.77 4.32
C ILE A 448 -5.51 3.50 3.74
N CYS A 449 -5.45 3.14 2.45
CA CYS A 449 -4.21 2.95 1.66
C CYS A 449 -3.13 2.13 2.39
N SER A 450 -3.50 0.95 2.88
CA SER A 450 -2.61 0.11 3.69
C SER A 450 -2.80 -1.39 3.43
N MET A 451 -1.81 -2.19 3.82
CA MET A 451 -1.90 -3.65 3.80
C MET A 451 -3.06 -4.16 4.65
N GLU A 452 -3.31 -3.54 5.82
CA GLU A 452 -4.48 -3.84 6.66
C GLU A 452 -5.78 -3.60 5.91
N GLY A 453 -5.91 -2.45 5.25
CA GLY A 453 -7.08 -2.11 4.45
C GLY A 453 -7.33 -3.07 3.30
N ALA A 454 -6.27 -3.52 2.63
CA ALA A 454 -6.35 -4.52 1.58
C ALA A 454 -6.89 -5.86 2.12
N VAL A 455 -6.35 -6.36 3.22
CA VAL A 455 -6.81 -7.61 3.87
C VAL A 455 -8.26 -7.48 4.34
N VAL A 456 -8.60 -6.41 5.05
CA VAL A 456 -9.98 -6.15 5.51
C VAL A 456 -10.97 -6.13 4.36
N SER A 457 -10.60 -5.51 3.23
CA SER A 457 -11.46 -5.43 2.06
C SER A 457 -11.70 -6.80 1.43
N GLY A 458 -10.66 -7.62 1.28
CA GLY A 458 -10.76 -8.98 0.74
C GLY A 458 -11.66 -9.88 1.61
N ARG A 459 -11.47 -9.85 2.92
CA ARG A 459 -12.31 -10.59 3.88
C ARG A 459 -13.78 -10.18 3.81
N ARG A 460 -14.06 -8.86 3.69
CA ARG A 460 -15.43 -8.35 3.52
C ARG A 460 -16.05 -8.81 2.21
N ALA A 461 -15.30 -8.78 1.11
CA ALA A 461 -15.76 -9.26 -0.20
C ALA A 461 -16.11 -10.76 -0.15
N ALA A 462 -15.23 -11.59 0.42
CA ALA A 462 -15.49 -13.02 0.60
C ALA A 462 -16.75 -13.29 1.45
N LYS A 463 -16.86 -12.60 2.58
CA LYS A 463 -18.04 -12.73 3.47
C LYS A 463 -19.36 -12.39 2.78
N GLN A 464 -19.38 -11.37 1.94
CA GLN A 464 -20.59 -10.97 1.22
C GLN A 464 -21.04 -12.01 0.20
N LEU A 465 -20.09 -12.63 -0.50
CA LEU A 465 -20.39 -13.66 -1.51
C LEU A 465 -20.75 -15.03 -0.90
N THR A 466 -20.50 -15.24 0.40
CA THR A 466 -20.85 -16.48 1.10
C THR A 466 -22.13 -16.36 1.94
N GLN A 467 -22.62 -15.15 2.21
CA GLN A 467 -23.82 -14.90 3.01
C GLN A 467 -25.03 -14.42 2.17
N ALA A 468 -24.87 -14.37 0.85
CA ALA A 468 -25.90 -13.94 -0.10
C ALA A 468 -26.82 -15.09 -0.55
#